data_d92f74e5531452976d88860b5be4d55f
#
_entry.id   d92f74e5531452976d88860b5be4d55f
#
_cell.length_a   1.000
_cell.length_b   1.000
_cell.length_c   1.000
_cell.angle_alpha   90.00
_cell.angle_beta   90.00
_cell.angle_gamma   90.00
#
_symmetry.space_group_name_H-M   'P 1'
#
loop_
_entity.id
_entity.type
_entity.pdbx_description
1 polymer ?
#
loop_
_entity_poly.entity_id
_entity_poly.type
_entity_poly.pdbx_seq_one_letter_code
_entity_poly.pdbx_strand_id
1 'polypeptide(L)'
;MFKMGENLNLFTSTQHVISDALSKLGYSEEMYELLKEPIRMLTVRIPVRMDDGSIKVFTGYRAQHNDAVGPTKGGVRFHPEVDEEEVKALSMWMSLKCGIVDLPYGGGKGGIICDPRTMSFTELEKLSRGYVRAISQIVGPTKDIPAPDVYTNSQIMAWMMDEYSRLRENDSPGFITGKPIVLGGSQGREKATAQGVTICIEQAAKKRGIDIKGARVVIQGFGNAGSFLAKFMHDAGAKVIAISDAHGALHDPAGLDIDYLLDRRDSFGTVTTLFENTITNKELLELECDILVPAAISNQITEKNVHDIKASIVVEAANGPTTLEATRILSERGILLVPDVLASAGGVTVSYFEWVQNNQGYYWSEEEVNEKLEAKLIDAFNNVYETSQNRRVNMRLAAYMVGARKMAEASRFRGWV
;
A
#
# COMPACT_ATOMS: atom_id res chain seq x y z
N MET A 1 -11.62 -7.30 -27.49
CA MET A 1 -12.82 -6.50 -27.16
C MET A 1 -13.64 -7.32 -26.16
N PHE A 2 -13.34 -7.23 -24.87
CA PHE A 2 -13.99 -8.03 -23.83
C PHE A 2 -15.23 -7.31 -23.33
N LYS A 3 -16.32 -8.05 -23.11
CA LYS A 3 -17.61 -7.53 -22.61
C LYS A 3 -17.41 -7.03 -21.17
N MET A 4 -17.58 -5.72 -20.95
CA MET A 4 -17.75 -5.14 -19.61
C MET A 4 -19.10 -5.62 -19.06
N GLY A 5 -19.09 -6.37 -17.96
CA GLY A 5 -20.32 -6.82 -17.30
C GLY A 5 -20.18 -7.96 -16.30
N GLU A 6 -19.00 -8.54 -16.11
CA GLU A 6 -18.79 -9.55 -15.08
C GLU A 6 -18.14 -8.93 -13.85
N ASN A 7 -18.67 -9.22 -12.65
CA ASN A 7 -17.99 -8.97 -11.39
C ASN A 7 -16.75 -9.88 -11.32
N LEU A 8 -15.66 -9.46 -11.95
CA LEU A 8 -14.38 -10.17 -11.87
C LEU A 8 -13.91 -10.12 -10.41
N ASN A 9 -13.48 -11.27 -9.88
CA ASN A 9 -12.82 -11.30 -8.59
C ASN A 9 -11.47 -10.55 -8.65
N LEU A 10 -10.90 -10.20 -7.50
CA LEU A 10 -9.66 -9.43 -7.39
C LEU A 10 -8.50 -10.12 -8.14
N PHE A 11 -8.42 -11.44 -8.10
CA PHE A 11 -7.34 -12.21 -8.72
C PHE A 11 -7.39 -12.11 -10.25
N THR A 12 -8.53 -12.38 -10.85
CA THR A 12 -8.74 -12.26 -12.30
C THR A 12 -8.52 -10.82 -12.78
N SER A 13 -8.98 -9.83 -12.01
CA SER A 13 -8.73 -8.41 -12.33
C SER A 13 -7.24 -8.07 -12.32
N THR A 14 -6.48 -8.64 -11.39
CA THR A 14 -5.02 -8.44 -11.31
C THR A 14 -4.30 -9.09 -12.50
N GLN A 15 -4.73 -10.29 -12.91
CA GLN A 15 -4.20 -10.96 -14.11
C GLN A 15 -4.42 -10.11 -15.37
N HIS A 16 -5.59 -9.51 -15.53
CA HIS A 16 -5.88 -8.60 -16.65
C HIS A 16 -4.97 -7.36 -16.64
N VAL A 17 -4.71 -6.77 -15.47
CA VAL A 17 -3.79 -5.63 -15.34
C VAL A 17 -2.38 -6.00 -15.80
N ILE A 18 -1.87 -7.17 -15.41
CA ILE A 18 -0.55 -7.64 -15.83
C ILE A 18 -0.53 -7.94 -17.33
N SER A 19 -1.57 -8.60 -17.86
CA SER A 19 -1.70 -8.89 -19.29
C SER A 19 -1.68 -7.60 -20.13
N ASP A 20 -2.47 -6.59 -19.76
CA ASP A 20 -2.52 -5.32 -20.49
C ASP A 20 -1.17 -4.60 -20.44
N ALA A 21 -0.53 -4.54 -19.27
CA ALA A 21 0.78 -3.92 -19.11
C ALA A 21 1.86 -4.61 -19.98
N LEU A 22 1.94 -5.93 -19.97
CA LEU A 22 2.90 -6.70 -20.76
C LEU A 22 2.64 -6.57 -22.27
N SER A 23 1.39 -6.64 -22.71
CA SER A 23 0.99 -6.44 -24.10
C SER A 23 1.40 -5.05 -24.61
N LYS A 24 1.15 -3.99 -23.84
CA LYS A 24 1.55 -2.61 -24.17
C LYS A 24 3.07 -2.43 -24.21
N LEU A 25 3.81 -3.24 -23.50
CA LEU A 25 5.28 -3.27 -23.53
C LEU A 25 5.84 -4.10 -24.69
N GLY A 26 5.00 -4.94 -25.35
CA GLY A 26 5.40 -5.80 -26.45
C GLY A 26 6.05 -7.13 -26.00
N TYR A 27 5.77 -7.58 -24.80
CA TYR A 27 6.20 -8.91 -24.32
C TYR A 27 5.31 -10.01 -24.89
N SER A 28 5.87 -11.23 -24.96
CA SER A 28 5.19 -12.41 -25.50
C SER A 28 4.19 -13.01 -24.53
N GLU A 29 3.34 -13.92 -25.01
CA GLU A 29 2.37 -14.67 -24.21
C GLU A 29 3.06 -15.55 -23.16
N GLU A 30 4.25 -16.10 -23.47
CA GLU A 30 5.01 -16.91 -22.52
C GLU A 30 5.43 -16.07 -21.28
N MET A 31 5.75 -14.79 -21.47
CA MET A 31 6.02 -13.89 -20.35
C MET A 31 4.77 -13.67 -19.50
N TYR A 32 3.60 -13.55 -20.11
CA TYR A 32 2.34 -13.47 -19.38
C TYR A 32 2.05 -14.76 -18.61
N GLU A 33 2.22 -15.92 -19.26
CA GLU A 33 2.05 -17.23 -18.60
C GLU A 33 2.92 -17.37 -17.35
N LEU A 34 4.16 -16.85 -17.39
CA LEU A 34 5.07 -16.84 -16.24
C LEU A 34 4.59 -15.92 -15.10
N LEU A 35 3.97 -14.79 -15.42
CA LEU A 35 3.67 -13.73 -14.44
C LEU A 35 2.20 -13.69 -14.00
N LYS A 36 1.32 -14.48 -14.59
CA LYS A 36 -0.13 -14.47 -14.29
C LYS A 36 -0.49 -15.18 -12.99
N GLU A 37 0.40 -16.00 -12.45
CA GLU A 37 0.20 -16.80 -11.23
C GLU A 37 1.40 -16.68 -10.29
N PRO A 38 1.19 -16.77 -8.96
CA PRO A 38 2.31 -16.94 -8.04
C PRO A 38 3.08 -18.24 -8.29
N ILE A 39 4.41 -18.16 -8.24
CA ILE A 39 5.29 -19.34 -8.36
C ILE A 39 5.13 -20.33 -7.20
N ARG A 40 4.65 -19.85 -6.05
CA ARG A 40 4.35 -20.69 -4.87
C ARG A 40 3.11 -20.16 -4.15
N MET A 41 2.28 -21.11 -3.75
CA MET A 41 1.18 -20.89 -2.81
C MET A 41 1.24 -21.99 -1.74
N LEU A 42 1.32 -21.60 -0.48
CA LEU A 42 1.35 -22.50 0.67
C LEU A 42 0.11 -22.27 1.55
N THR A 43 -0.67 -23.32 1.74
CA THR A 43 -1.78 -23.35 2.70
C THR A 43 -1.39 -24.18 3.92
N VAL A 44 -1.56 -23.64 5.11
CA VAL A 44 -1.15 -24.28 6.36
C VAL A 44 -2.30 -24.35 7.36
N ARG A 45 -2.24 -25.38 8.24
CA ARG A 45 -3.17 -25.55 9.36
C ARG A 45 -2.42 -25.28 10.66
N ILE A 46 -2.96 -24.36 11.47
CA ILE A 46 -2.30 -23.85 12.67
C ILE A 46 -3.15 -24.21 13.89
N PRO A 47 -2.82 -25.27 14.64
CA PRO A 47 -3.52 -25.58 15.89
C PRO A 47 -3.07 -24.64 17.00
N VAL A 48 -4.03 -24.02 17.67
CA VAL A 48 -3.81 -23.10 18.80
C VAL A 48 -4.64 -23.57 19.99
N ARG A 49 -3.98 -23.71 21.14
CA ARG A 49 -4.69 -23.91 22.42
C ARG A 49 -5.23 -22.57 22.90
N MET A 50 -6.53 -22.45 22.91
CA MET A 50 -7.26 -21.27 23.35
C MET A 50 -7.20 -21.12 24.89
N ASP A 51 -7.57 -19.97 25.40
CA ASP A 51 -7.50 -19.66 26.83
C ASP A 51 -8.53 -20.50 27.66
N ASP A 52 -9.61 -20.93 27.03
CA ASP A 52 -10.58 -21.87 27.62
C ASP A 52 -10.11 -23.35 27.64
N GLY A 53 -8.89 -23.60 27.12
CA GLY A 53 -8.29 -24.95 27.05
C GLY A 53 -8.66 -25.74 25.80
N SER A 54 -9.59 -25.29 24.99
CA SER A 54 -9.94 -25.91 23.69
C SER A 54 -8.81 -25.79 22.67
N ILE A 55 -8.88 -26.59 21.62
CA ILE A 55 -7.97 -26.46 20.46
C ILE A 55 -8.76 -25.95 19.26
N LYS A 56 -8.38 -24.78 18.76
CA LYS A 56 -8.88 -24.24 17.50
C LYS A 56 -7.82 -24.34 16.41
N VAL A 57 -8.22 -24.75 15.20
CA VAL A 57 -7.31 -24.90 14.07
C VAL A 57 -7.62 -23.81 13.06
N PHE A 58 -6.67 -22.91 12.87
CA PHE A 58 -6.76 -21.81 11.91
C PHE A 58 -6.16 -22.21 10.56
N THR A 59 -6.67 -21.61 9.48
CA THR A 59 -6.08 -21.74 8.16
C THR A 59 -5.24 -20.49 7.86
N GLY A 60 -4.00 -20.71 7.43
CA GLY A 60 -3.09 -19.65 7.01
C GLY A 60 -2.60 -19.86 5.58
N TYR A 61 -2.28 -18.78 4.92
CA TYR A 61 -1.81 -18.72 3.53
C TYR A 61 -0.50 -17.95 3.42
N ARG A 62 0.39 -18.36 2.49
CA ARG A 62 1.52 -17.56 2.03
C ARG A 62 1.72 -17.74 0.54
N ALA A 63 1.57 -16.67 -0.25
CA ALA A 63 1.86 -16.62 -1.67
C ALA A 63 3.18 -15.89 -1.93
N GLN A 64 3.96 -16.43 -2.88
CA GLN A 64 5.18 -15.82 -3.44
C GLN A 64 4.96 -15.69 -4.94
N HIS A 65 4.77 -14.44 -5.41
CA HIS A 65 4.38 -14.23 -6.80
C HIS A 65 5.55 -14.50 -7.76
N ASN A 66 6.65 -13.78 -7.62
CA ASN A 66 7.80 -13.91 -8.50
C ASN A 66 9.06 -13.47 -7.77
N ASP A 67 10.14 -14.25 -7.84
CA ASP A 67 11.41 -13.97 -7.18
C ASP A 67 12.57 -13.67 -8.17
N ALA A 68 12.23 -13.36 -9.43
CA ALA A 68 13.24 -13.03 -10.45
C ALA A 68 14.07 -11.78 -10.07
N VAL A 69 13.45 -10.77 -9.48
CA VAL A 69 14.13 -9.55 -9.04
C VAL A 69 14.91 -9.77 -7.74
N GLY A 70 14.39 -10.58 -6.83
CA GLY A 70 14.96 -10.84 -5.51
C GLY A 70 13.94 -11.50 -4.58
N PRO A 71 14.21 -11.55 -3.27
CA PRO A 71 13.32 -12.19 -2.31
C PRO A 71 11.92 -11.57 -2.37
N THR A 72 10.89 -12.37 -2.13
CA THR A 72 9.52 -11.85 -2.09
C THR A 72 9.27 -11.04 -0.82
N LYS A 73 8.37 -10.07 -0.89
CA LYS A 73 8.07 -9.13 0.19
C LYS A 73 6.58 -8.84 0.27
N GLY A 74 6.00 -8.93 1.45
CA GLY A 74 4.61 -8.50 1.63
C GLY A 74 4.01 -8.82 2.98
N GLY A 75 2.93 -8.11 3.31
CA GLY A 75 2.25 -8.16 4.60
C GLY A 75 1.57 -9.49 4.89
N VAL A 76 1.26 -9.70 6.17
CA VAL A 76 0.44 -10.82 6.68
C VAL A 76 -0.84 -10.22 7.26
N ARG A 77 -2.00 -10.57 6.66
CA ARG A 77 -3.33 -10.08 7.04
C ARG A 77 -4.00 -11.07 8.00
N PHE A 78 -4.56 -10.56 9.09
CA PHE A 78 -5.43 -11.32 9.96
C PHE A 78 -6.86 -10.82 9.75
N HIS A 79 -7.71 -11.63 9.10
CA HIS A 79 -9.08 -11.22 8.81
C HIS A 79 -9.98 -12.44 8.59
N PRO A 80 -11.25 -12.42 9.00
CA PRO A 80 -12.15 -13.57 8.82
C PRO A 80 -12.47 -13.88 7.35
N GLU A 81 -12.35 -12.90 6.45
CA GLU A 81 -12.68 -13.03 5.03
C GLU A 81 -11.44 -13.30 4.15
N VAL A 82 -10.26 -13.51 4.74
CA VAL A 82 -9.06 -13.87 3.97
C VAL A 82 -9.29 -15.17 3.22
N ASP A 83 -9.03 -15.17 1.92
CA ASP A 83 -9.04 -16.36 1.09
C ASP A 83 -7.77 -16.50 0.24
N GLU A 84 -7.67 -17.61 -0.47
CA GLU A 84 -6.50 -17.93 -1.29
C GLU A 84 -6.35 -16.99 -2.49
N GLU A 85 -7.44 -16.64 -3.15
CA GLU A 85 -7.44 -15.77 -4.35
C GLU A 85 -7.05 -14.33 -3.97
N GLU A 86 -7.56 -13.83 -2.85
CA GLU A 86 -7.13 -12.52 -2.32
C GLU A 86 -5.62 -12.50 -2.05
N VAL A 87 -5.08 -13.53 -1.40
CA VAL A 87 -3.66 -13.62 -1.07
C VAL A 87 -2.80 -13.72 -2.34
N LYS A 88 -3.23 -14.49 -3.35
CA LYS A 88 -2.59 -14.53 -4.68
C LYS A 88 -2.56 -13.14 -5.33
N ALA A 89 -3.72 -12.51 -5.47
CA ALA A 89 -3.85 -11.19 -6.08
C ALA A 89 -2.95 -10.14 -5.39
N LEU A 90 -3.00 -10.09 -4.07
CA LEU A 90 -2.22 -9.12 -3.31
C LEU A 90 -0.69 -9.38 -3.39
N SER A 91 -0.26 -10.64 -3.57
CA SER A 91 1.16 -10.94 -3.83
C SER A 91 1.62 -10.41 -5.20
N MET A 92 0.76 -10.48 -6.21
CA MET A 92 1.01 -9.91 -7.54
C MET A 92 1.08 -8.37 -7.49
N TRP A 93 0.16 -7.74 -6.77
CA TRP A 93 0.19 -6.29 -6.52
C TRP A 93 1.48 -5.85 -5.81
N MET A 94 1.98 -6.64 -4.87
CA MET A 94 3.25 -6.34 -4.21
C MET A 94 4.44 -6.39 -5.17
N SER A 95 4.46 -7.33 -6.14
CA SER A 95 5.49 -7.35 -7.18
C SER A 95 5.48 -6.08 -8.03
N LEU A 96 4.28 -5.67 -8.48
CA LEU A 96 4.12 -4.42 -9.25
C LEU A 96 4.60 -3.22 -8.42
N LYS A 97 4.13 -3.10 -7.17
CA LYS A 97 4.49 -1.98 -6.29
C LYS A 97 6.00 -1.90 -6.04
N CYS A 98 6.65 -3.02 -5.74
CA CYS A 98 8.11 -3.06 -5.57
C CYS A 98 8.86 -2.70 -6.87
N GLY A 99 8.36 -3.16 -8.02
CA GLY A 99 8.92 -2.82 -9.33
C GLY A 99 8.82 -1.34 -9.67
N ILE A 100 7.71 -0.68 -9.33
CA ILE A 100 7.47 0.76 -9.59
C ILE A 100 8.50 1.64 -8.88
N VAL A 101 8.81 1.33 -7.62
CA VAL A 101 9.77 2.09 -6.80
C VAL A 101 11.18 1.51 -6.85
N ASP A 102 11.45 0.66 -7.83
CA ASP A 102 12.75 0.05 -8.09
C ASP A 102 13.39 -0.60 -6.85
N LEU A 103 12.61 -1.41 -6.11
CA LEU A 103 13.13 -2.21 -5.01
C LEU A 103 13.62 -3.58 -5.50
N PRO A 104 14.62 -4.19 -4.84
CA PRO A 104 15.14 -5.50 -5.21
C PRO A 104 14.28 -6.65 -4.66
N TYR A 105 12.96 -6.55 -4.84
CA TYR A 105 11.98 -7.50 -4.31
C TYR A 105 11.03 -8.01 -5.37
N GLY A 106 10.67 -9.28 -5.23
CA GLY A 106 9.42 -9.80 -5.74
C GLY A 106 8.26 -9.55 -4.78
N GLY A 107 7.07 -9.98 -5.15
CA GLY A 107 5.87 -9.84 -4.32
C GLY A 107 5.56 -11.08 -3.50
N GLY A 108 5.26 -10.88 -2.24
CA GLY A 108 4.73 -11.89 -1.35
C GLY A 108 3.48 -11.39 -0.62
N LYS A 109 2.66 -12.30 -0.15
CA LYS A 109 1.50 -11.99 0.68
C LYS A 109 1.16 -13.17 1.57
N GLY A 110 0.76 -12.88 2.81
CA GLY A 110 0.25 -13.87 3.73
C GLY A 110 -1.11 -13.46 4.30
N GLY A 111 -1.81 -14.43 4.86
CA GLY A 111 -3.04 -14.16 5.59
C GLY A 111 -3.43 -15.33 6.49
N ILE A 112 -4.20 -15.04 7.53
CA ILE A 112 -4.80 -16.05 8.41
C ILE A 112 -6.28 -15.76 8.53
N ILE A 113 -7.10 -16.79 8.35
CA ILE A 113 -8.55 -16.70 8.57
C ILE A 113 -8.80 -16.68 10.08
N CYS A 114 -8.96 -15.49 10.65
CA CYS A 114 -9.26 -15.27 12.06
C CYS A 114 -9.92 -13.92 12.27
N ASP A 115 -10.60 -13.72 13.39
CA ASP A 115 -11.04 -12.41 13.85
C ASP A 115 -10.23 -12.01 15.09
N PRO A 116 -9.18 -11.18 14.94
CA PRO A 116 -8.33 -10.78 16.06
C PRO A 116 -9.06 -10.00 17.16
N ARG A 117 -10.18 -9.38 16.84
CA ARG A 117 -11.00 -8.63 17.81
C ARG A 117 -11.67 -9.51 18.86
N THR A 118 -11.79 -10.80 18.55
CA THR A 118 -12.39 -11.82 19.44
C THR A 118 -11.35 -12.68 20.15
N MET A 119 -10.05 -12.40 19.96
CA MET A 119 -8.95 -13.19 20.49
C MET A 119 -8.23 -12.42 21.59
N SER A 120 -7.75 -13.14 22.60
CA SER A 120 -6.89 -12.57 23.62
C SER A 120 -5.48 -12.29 23.09
N PHE A 121 -4.73 -11.46 23.81
CA PHE A 121 -3.33 -11.17 23.50
C PHE A 121 -2.48 -12.45 23.43
N THR A 122 -2.68 -13.37 24.37
CA THR A 122 -1.99 -14.67 24.44
C THR A 122 -2.36 -15.59 23.26
N GLU A 123 -3.62 -15.58 22.86
CA GLU A 123 -4.10 -16.38 21.72
C GLU A 123 -3.52 -15.85 20.40
N LEU A 124 -3.47 -14.52 20.24
CA LEU A 124 -2.83 -13.87 19.07
C LEU A 124 -1.33 -14.17 19.01
N GLU A 125 -0.63 -14.16 20.16
CA GLU A 125 0.78 -14.54 20.22
C GLU A 125 0.98 -16.00 19.77
N LYS A 126 0.21 -16.94 20.34
CA LYS A 126 0.27 -18.36 19.97
C LYS A 126 0.01 -18.59 18.48
N LEU A 127 -1.00 -17.88 17.92
CA LEU A 127 -1.36 -17.96 16.51
C LEU A 127 -0.21 -17.42 15.62
N SER A 128 0.34 -16.26 15.96
CA SER A 128 1.42 -15.62 15.22
C SER A 128 2.69 -16.49 15.18
N ARG A 129 3.09 -17.04 16.31
CA ARG A 129 4.21 -17.99 16.42
C ARG A 129 3.92 -19.29 15.65
N GLY A 130 2.70 -19.81 15.77
CA GLY A 130 2.25 -21.01 15.05
C GLY A 130 2.32 -20.84 13.52
N TYR A 131 1.94 -19.66 13.03
CA TYR A 131 2.05 -19.34 11.61
C TYR A 131 3.50 -19.36 11.14
N VAL A 132 4.42 -18.69 11.86
CA VAL A 132 5.84 -18.68 11.51
C VAL A 132 6.43 -20.09 11.46
N ARG A 133 6.12 -20.93 12.47
CA ARG A 133 6.54 -22.35 12.45
C ARG A 133 6.11 -23.05 11.17
N ALA A 134 4.84 -22.86 10.78
CA ALA A 134 4.24 -23.54 9.64
C ALA A 134 4.83 -23.12 8.29
N ILE A 135 5.25 -21.84 8.15
CA ILE A 135 5.80 -21.29 6.89
C ILE A 135 7.34 -21.17 6.89
N SER A 136 8.03 -21.52 7.96
CA SER A 136 9.46 -21.24 8.18
C SER A 136 10.39 -21.75 7.08
N GLN A 137 9.98 -22.77 6.32
CA GLN A 137 10.79 -23.34 5.23
C GLN A 137 10.89 -22.43 4.01
N ILE A 138 9.83 -21.61 3.74
CA ILE A 138 9.75 -20.79 2.54
C ILE A 138 10.05 -19.31 2.81
N VAL A 139 10.13 -18.88 4.06
CA VAL A 139 10.40 -17.49 4.47
C VAL A 139 11.82 -17.31 4.98
N GLY A 140 12.30 -16.08 5.01
CA GLY A 140 13.63 -15.73 5.53
C GLY A 140 14.18 -14.43 4.92
N PRO A 141 15.25 -13.87 5.49
CA PRO A 141 15.80 -12.58 5.08
C PRO A 141 16.20 -12.50 3.60
N THR A 142 16.51 -13.65 2.98
CA THR A 142 16.93 -13.75 1.58
C THR A 142 15.94 -14.53 0.69
N LYS A 143 14.78 -14.93 1.23
CA LYS A 143 13.76 -15.72 0.52
C LYS A 143 12.46 -14.99 0.37
N ASP A 144 11.87 -14.63 1.51
CA ASP A 144 10.56 -14.01 1.58
C ASP A 144 10.42 -13.29 2.93
N ILE A 145 10.16 -11.99 2.89
CA ILE A 145 10.18 -11.11 4.05
C ILE A 145 8.76 -10.65 4.38
N PRO A 146 8.12 -11.16 5.45
CA PRO A 146 6.84 -10.70 5.92
C PRO A 146 6.85 -9.24 6.40
N ALA A 147 5.66 -8.66 6.59
CA ALA A 147 5.44 -7.31 7.08
C ALA A 147 4.04 -7.20 7.71
N PRO A 148 3.68 -6.09 8.37
CA PRO A 148 2.32 -5.85 8.84
C PRO A 148 1.33 -5.63 7.69
N ASP A 149 0.07 -5.95 7.95
CA ASP A 149 -1.09 -5.67 7.10
C ASP A 149 -2.34 -5.47 8.01
N VAL A 150 -3.55 -5.60 7.47
CA VAL A 150 -4.79 -5.43 8.24
C VAL A 150 -4.78 -6.33 9.49
N TYR A 151 -5.09 -5.74 10.64
CA TYR A 151 -5.13 -6.36 11.97
C TYR A 151 -3.84 -7.04 12.43
N THR A 152 -2.70 -6.71 11.82
CA THR A 152 -1.38 -7.02 12.37
C THR A 152 -0.60 -5.73 12.65
N ASN A 153 0.31 -5.78 13.59
CA ASN A 153 1.03 -4.62 14.10
C ASN A 153 2.49 -4.98 14.48
N SER A 154 3.21 -4.00 14.99
CA SER A 154 4.62 -4.17 15.39
C SER A 154 4.82 -5.23 16.48
N GLN A 155 3.87 -5.38 17.41
CA GLN A 155 3.95 -6.42 18.43
C GLN A 155 3.85 -7.83 17.83
N ILE A 156 2.95 -8.05 16.87
CA ILE A 156 2.83 -9.32 16.14
C ILE A 156 4.11 -9.59 15.35
N MET A 157 4.69 -8.57 14.71
CA MET A 157 5.96 -8.71 14.01
C MET A 157 7.11 -9.09 14.96
N ALA A 158 7.11 -8.55 16.17
CA ALA A 158 8.09 -8.92 17.21
C ALA A 158 7.99 -10.42 17.60
N TRP A 159 6.77 -10.93 17.85
CA TRP A 159 6.57 -12.35 18.13
C TRP A 159 6.98 -13.25 16.97
N MET A 160 6.66 -12.85 15.75
CA MET A 160 7.04 -13.59 14.54
C MET A 160 8.56 -13.63 14.35
N MET A 161 9.25 -12.52 14.61
CA MET A 161 10.71 -12.44 14.54
C MET A 161 11.37 -13.34 15.60
N ASP A 162 10.93 -13.25 16.86
CA ASP A 162 11.46 -14.05 17.95
C ASP A 162 11.28 -15.55 17.68
N GLU A 163 10.11 -15.98 17.19
CA GLU A 163 9.85 -17.36 16.84
C GLU A 163 10.76 -17.86 15.71
N TYR A 164 10.94 -17.05 14.66
CA TYR A 164 11.83 -17.41 13.56
C TYR A 164 13.30 -17.51 14.01
N SER A 165 13.75 -16.57 14.83
CA SER A 165 15.10 -16.56 15.38
C SER A 165 15.38 -17.81 16.24
N ARG A 166 14.40 -18.22 17.06
CA ARG A 166 14.48 -19.47 17.85
C ARG A 166 14.57 -20.71 16.95
N LEU A 167 13.76 -20.78 15.88
CA LEU A 167 13.80 -21.90 14.93
C LEU A 167 15.12 -22.00 14.17
N ARG A 168 15.80 -20.87 13.97
CA ARG A 168 17.08 -20.80 13.27
C ARG A 168 18.31 -20.83 14.19
N GLU A 169 18.08 -20.80 15.50
CA GLU A 169 19.13 -20.75 16.53
C GLU A 169 20.08 -19.55 16.32
N ASN A 170 19.57 -18.45 15.72
CA ASN A 170 20.29 -17.21 15.55
C ASN A 170 19.36 -16.02 15.50
N ASP A 171 19.83 -14.83 15.90
CA ASP A 171 19.06 -13.59 15.75
C ASP A 171 18.92 -13.21 14.27
N SER A 172 17.69 -13.00 13.84
CA SER A 172 17.34 -12.78 12.43
C SER A 172 16.45 -11.55 12.23
N PRO A 173 16.90 -10.33 12.59
CA PRO A 173 16.06 -9.13 12.51
C PRO A 173 15.65 -8.78 11.07
N GLY A 174 16.43 -9.17 10.05
CA GLY A 174 16.09 -9.00 8.64
C GLY A 174 15.00 -9.95 8.11
N PHE A 175 14.50 -10.89 8.94
CA PHE A 175 13.44 -11.83 8.56
C PHE A 175 12.12 -11.13 8.26
N ILE A 176 11.78 -10.06 8.99
CA ILE A 176 10.49 -9.39 8.96
C ILE A 176 10.67 -7.89 9.15
N THR A 177 9.76 -7.08 8.60
CA THR A 177 9.76 -5.63 8.78
C THR A 177 8.51 -5.13 9.48
N GLY A 178 8.53 -3.87 9.95
CA GLY A 178 7.47 -3.29 10.76
C GLY A 178 7.57 -3.65 12.24
N LYS A 179 8.76 -3.99 12.70
CA LYS A 179 9.07 -4.28 14.10
C LYS A 179 9.09 -3.01 14.96
N PRO A 180 8.98 -3.12 16.30
CA PRO A 180 9.32 -2.03 17.21
C PRO A 180 10.77 -1.56 16.97
N ILE A 181 11.01 -0.25 17.18
CA ILE A 181 12.34 0.37 17.00
C ILE A 181 13.42 -0.36 17.81
N VAL A 182 13.11 -0.73 19.05
CA VAL A 182 14.05 -1.45 19.96
C VAL A 182 14.47 -2.83 19.41
N LEU A 183 13.72 -3.39 18.47
CA LEU A 183 14.02 -4.67 17.81
C LEU A 183 14.48 -4.49 16.36
N GLY A 184 15.02 -3.33 16.03
CA GLY A 184 15.53 -3.04 14.70
C GLY A 184 14.47 -2.55 13.70
N GLY A 185 13.35 -1.99 14.19
CA GLY A 185 12.41 -1.24 13.34
C GLY A 185 13.06 0.02 12.78
N SER A 186 12.64 0.49 11.60
CA SER A 186 13.14 1.73 11.01
C SER A 186 12.42 2.94 11.54
N GLN A 187 13.17 4.01 11.83
CA GLN A 187 12.61 5.34 12.03
C GLN A 187 11.77 5.76 10.82
N GLY A 188 10.79 6.65 11.03
CA GLY A 188 9.94 7.18 9.97
C GLY A 188 8.89 6.21 9.40
N ARG A 189 8.90 4.91 9.79
CA ARG A 189 8.03 3.88 9.19
C ARG A 189 6.54 4.18 9.33
N GLU A 190 6.13 4.73 10.46
CA GLU A 190 4.73 5.04 10.77
C GLU A 190 4.15 6.09 9.81
N LYS A 191 4.93 7.12 9.50
CA LYS A 191 4.55 8.24 8.63
C LYS A 191 4.83 7.99 7.14
N ALA A 192 5.57 6.93 6.82
CA ALA A 192 6.14 6.70 5.49
C ALA A 192 5.11 6.68 4.35
N THR A 193 3.91 6.17 4.58
CA THR A 193 2.85 6.16 3.57
C THR A 193 2.38 7.57 3.26
N ALA A 194 2.06 8.36 4.28
CA ALA A 194 1.64 9.76 4.12
C ALA A 194 2.74 10.60 3.47
N GLN A 195 4.00 10.38 3.86
CA GLN A 195 5.14 11.08 3.29
C GLN A 195 5.32 10.75 1.79
N GLY A 196 5.15 9.48 1.40
CA GLY A 196 5.15 9.09 -0.01
C GLY A 196 4.06 9.77 -0.82
N VAL A 197 2.85 9.86 -0.26
CA VAL A 197 1.73 10.61 -0.87
C VAL A 197 2.07 12.09 -1.01
N THR A 198 2.66 12.71 0.03
CA THR A 198 3.09 14.13 0.00
C THR A 198 4.10 14.38 -1.11
N ILE A 199 5.14 13.55 -1.23
CA ILE A 199 6.14 13.64 -2.31
C ILE A 199 5.47 13.54 -3.68
N CYS A 200 4.55 12.61 -3.87
CA CYS A 200 3.79 12.47 -5.11
C CYS A 200 2.91 13.68 -5.42
N ILE A 201 2.28 14.28 -4.41
CA ILE A 201 1.51 15.53 -4.54
C ILE A 201 2.42 16.66 -5.04
N GLU A 202 3.56 16.84 -4.41
CA GLU A 202 4.52 17.89 -4.80
C GLU A 202 5.03 17.71 -6.23
N GLN A 203 5.35 16.48 -6.64
CA GLN A 203 5.77 16.20 -8.01
C GLN A 203 4.63 16.42 -9.01
N ALA A 204 3.40 16.01 -8.70
CA ALA A 204 2.22 16.26 -9.53
C ALA A 204 1.91 17.75 -9.66
N ALA A 205 1.99 18.51 -8.56
CA ALA A 205 1.83 19.96 -8.54
C ALA A 205 2.87 20.67 -9.42
N LYS A 206 4.16 20.27 -9.33
CA LYS A 206 5.22 20.75 -10.22
C LYS A 206 4.89 20.52 -11.71
N LYS A 207 4.37 19.32 -12.06
CA LYS A 207 3.97 19.02 -13.47
C LYS A 207 2.77 19.82 -13.94
N ARG A 208 1.95 20.33 -13.01
CA ARG A 208 0.76 21.16 -13.31
C ARG A 208 1.00 22.66 -13.13
N GLY A 209 2.18 23.07 -12.66
CA GLY A 209 2.49 24.48 -12.38
C GLY A 209 1.70 25.03 -11.18
N ILE A 210 1.32 24.19 -10.24
CA ILE A 210 0.62 24.56 -9.01
C ILE A 210 1.66 24.73 -7.89
N ASP A 211 1.65 25.89 -7.24
CA ASP A 211 2.43 26.10 -6.02
C ASP A 211 1.70 25.44 -4.84
N ILE A 212 2.39 24.61 -4.09
CA ILE A 212 1.85 23.97 -2.89
C ILE A 212 1.44 25.01 -1.86
N LYS A 213 2.22 26.10 -1.73
CA LYS A 213 1.88 27.18 -0.81
C LYS A 213 0.59 27.87 -1.26
N GLY A 214 -0.45 27.71 -0.45
CA GLY A 214 -1.79 28.24 -0.71
C GLY A 214 -2.68 27.35 -1.59
N ALA A 215 -2.20 26.21 -2.10
CA ALA A 215 -3.01 25.24 -2.82
C ALA A 215 -4.15 24.70 -1.93
N ARG A 216 -5.34 24.56 -2.50
CA ARG A 216 -6.53 24.04 -1.81
C ARG A 216 -6.49 22.52 -1.87
N VAL A 217 -6.36 21.89 -0.71
CA VAL A 217 -6.27 20.42 -0.58
C VAL A 217 -7.50 19.88 0.12
N VAL A 218 -8.10 18.85 -0.45
CA VAL A 218 -9.22 18.08 0.11
C VAL A 218 -8.75 16.66 0.38
N ILE A 219 -8.94 16.16 1.61
CA ILE A 219 -8.51 14.84 2.04
C ILE A 219 -9.72 14.04 2.52
N GLN A 220 -10.06 12.97 1.82
CA GLN A 220 -11.09 12.04 2.27
C GLN A 220 -10.48 10.99 3.20
N GLY A 221 -10.86 11.02 4.47
CA GLY A 221 -10.32 10.12 5.50
C GLY A 221 -9.29 10.80 6.40
N PHE A 222 -9.46 10.68 7.73
CA PHE A 222 -8.59 11.28 8.75
C PHE A 222 -7.98 10.20 9.67
N GLY A 223 -7.88 8.96 9.15
CA GLY A 223 -7.15 7.86 9.76
C GLY A 223 -5.63 8.10 9.75
N ASN A 224 -4.83 7.03 9.95
CA ASN A 224 -3.38 7.17 10.07
C ASN A 224 -2.74 7.91 8.88
N ALA A 225 -2.99 7.46 7.63
CA ALA A 225 -2.40 8.10 6.46
C ALA A 225 -2.92 9.53 6.23
N GLY A 226 -4.25 9.72 6.31
CA GLY A 226 -4.87 11.02 6.03
C GLY A 226 -4.51 12.10 7.05
N SER A 227 -4.37 11.78 8.33
CA SER A 227 -4.02 12.75 9.37
C SER A 227 -2.56 13.21 9.27
N PHE A 228 -1.61 12.29 9.05
CA PHE A 228 -0.21 12.69 8.78
C PHE A 228 -0.10 13.49 7.48
N LEU A 229 -0.83 13.08 6.43
CA LEU A 229 -0.85 13.84 5.19
C LEU A 229 -1.39 15.26 5.38
N ALA A 230 -2.49 15.43 6.13
CA ALA A 230 -3.03 16.75 6.44
C ALA A 230 -2.00 17.63 7.14
N LYS A 231 -1.26 17.06 8.11
CA LYS A 231 -0.18 17.77 8.79
C LYS A 231 0.95 18.17 7.84
N PHE A 232 1.43 17.25 7.01
CA PHE A 232 2.50 17.55 6.04
C PHE A 232 2.08 18.63 5.04
N MET A 233 0.86 18.58 4.52
CA MET A 233 0.36 19.60 3.60
C MET A 233 0.17 20.95 4.28
N HIS A 234 -0.32 20.97 5.53
CA HIS A 234 -0.44 22.19 6.32
C HIS A 234 0.94 22.84 6.57
N ASP A 235 1.93 22.03 6.99
CA ASP A 235 3.30 22.49 7.25
C ASP A 235 4.01 22.98 5.98
N ALA A 236 3.68 22.41 4.81
CA ALA A 236 4.14 22.90 3.51
C ALA A 236 3.44 24.20 3.05
N GLY A 237 2.50 24.73 3.83
CA GLY A 237 1.77 25.96 3.58
C GLY A 237 0.56 25.82 2.65
N ALA A 238 0.11 24.60 2.38
CA ALA A 238 -1.15 24.37 1.67
C ALA A 238 -2.36 24.70 2.54
N LYS A 239 -3.48 25.01 1.92
CA LYS A 239 -4.76 25.17 2.61
C LYS A 239 -5.51 23.83 2.57
N VAL A 240 -5.47 23.08 3.66
CA VAL A 240 -6.33 21.90 3.80
C VAL A 240 -7.74 22.40 4.09
N ILE A 241 -8.57 22.49 3.05
CA ILE A 241 -9.91 23.10 3.14
C ILE A 241 -11.00 22.10 3.57
N ALA A 242 -10.75 20.80 3.44
CA ALA A 242 -11.68 19.78 3.93
C ALA A 242 -10.97 18.49 4.31
N ILE A 243 -11.47 17.84 5.38
CA ILE A 243 -11.14 16.46 5.76
C ILE A 243 -12.43 15.70 6.07
N SER A 244 -12.41 14.37 5.96
CA SER A 244 -13.55 13.55 6.38
C SER A 244 -13.13 12.37 7.25
N ASP A 245 -14.11 11.85 7.98
CA ASP A 245 -14.05 10.54 8.63
C ASP A 245 -15.27 9.67 8.26
N ALA A 246 -15.55 8.63 9.05
CA ALA A 246 -16.67 7.72 8.79
C ALA A 246 -18.06 8.37 9.01
N HIS A 247 -18.14 9.51 9.69
CA HIS A 247 -19.40 10.15 10.10
C HIS A 247 -19.76 11.35 9.23
N GLY A 248 -18.79 11.98 8.56
CA GLY A 248 -19.01 13.14 7.72
C GLY A 248 -17.73 13.82 7.31
N ALA A 249 -17.81 15.11 6.95
CA ALA A 249 -16.65 15.91 6.59
C ALA A 249 -16.75 17.32 7.16
N LEU A 250 -15.58 17.90 7.48
CA LEU A 250 -15.40 19.30 7.82
C LEU A 250 -14.97 20.07 6.57
N HIS A 251 -15.48 21.26 6.39
CA HIS A 251 -15.13 22.14 5.28
C HIS A 251 -14.98 23.57 5.73
N ASP A 252 -13.83 24.18 5.50
CA ASP A 252 -13.59 25.61 5.64
C ASP A 252 -12.76 26.12 4.44
N PRO A 253 -13.31 26.98 3.58
CA PRO A 253 -12.59 27.54 2.44
C PRO A 253 -11.33 28.34 2.82
N ALA A 254 -11.26 28.85 4.06
CA ALA A 254 -10.08 29.56 4.57
C ALA A 254 -8.92 28.62 4.96
N GLY A 255 -9.23 27.33 5.19
CA GLY A 255 -8.33 26.28 5.66
C GLY A 255 -8.66 25.89 7.10
N LEU A 256 -8.64 24.58 7.36
CA LEU A 256 -8.89 23.99 8.67
C LEU A 256 -7.67 24.12 9.58
N ASP A 257 -7.89 24.27 10.86
CA ASP A 257 -6.86 24.18 11.91
C ASP A 257 -6.47 22.72 12.14
N ILE A 258 -5.47 22.25 11.41
CA ILE A 258 -5.06 20.86 11.41
C ILE A 258 -4.47 20.44 12.76
N ASP A 259 -3.72 21.31 13.44
CA ASP A 259 -3.13 20.98 14.76
C ASP A 259 -4.25 20.79 15.80
N TYR A 260 -5.26 21.64 15.78
CA TYR A 260 -6.44 21.50 16.62
C TYR A 260 -7.19 20.19 16.38
N LEU A 261 -7.34 19.79 15.11
CA LEU A 261 -8.03 18.55 14.74
C LEU A 261 -7.24 17.30 15.14
N LEU A 262 -5.92 17.32 15.00
CA LEU A 262 -5.03 16.23 15.40
C LEU A 262 -5.05 15.97 16.89
N ASP A 263 -5.09 17.02 17.71
CA ASP A 263 -5.19 16.91 19.16
C ASP A 263 -6.49 16.25 19.64
N ARG A 264 -7.54 16.32 18.85
CA ARG A 264 -8.89 15.88 19.22
C ARG A 264 -9.38 14.61 18.55
N ARG A 265 -8.66 14.14 17.54
CA ARG A 265 -9.07 12.91 16.88
C ARG A 265 -8.92 11.72 17.85
N ASP A 266 -9.86 10.80 17.78
CA ASP A 266 -9.75 9.53 18.50
C ASP A 266 -8.79 8.53 17.80
N SER A 267 -8.60 7.35 18.39
CA SER A 267 -7.75 6.30 17.83
C SER A 267 -8.24 5.73 16.49
N PHE A 268 -9.49 5.97 16.13
CA PHE A 268 -10.09 5.57 14.85
C PHE A 268 -10.00 6.67 13.79
N GLY A 269 -9.51 7.86 14.15
CA GLY A 269 -9.44 9.01 13.26
C GLY A 269 -10.74 9.81 13.20
N THR A 270 -11.66 9.61 14.14
CA THR A 270 -12.91 10.35 14.21
C THR A 270 -12.70 11.73 14.83
N VAL A 271 -13.20 12.74 14.19
CA VAL A 271 -13.15 14.13 14.66
C VAL A 271 -14.41 14.91 14.28
N THR A 272 -15.12 14.53 13.23
CA THR A 272 -16.29 15.29 12.72
C THR A 272 -17.46 15.34 13.71
N THR A 273 -17.60 14.33 14.56
CA THR A 273 -18.65 14.28 15.60
C THR A 273 -18.53 15.37 16.67
N LEU A 274 -17.39 16.09 16.70
CA LEU A 274 -17.21 17.22 17.62
C LEU A 274 -17.75 18.56 17.07
N PHE A 275 -18.27 18.56 15.84
CA PHE A 275 -18.74 19.76 15.15
C PHE A 275 -20.19 19.62 14.71
N GLU A 276 -20.96 20.70 14.83
CA GLU A 276 -22.37 20.73 14.43
C GLU A 276 -22.54 20.88 12.90
N ASN A 277 -21.63 21.61 12.26
CA ASN A 277 -21.69 21.90 10.84
C ASN A 277 -20.75 20.95 10.07
N THR A 278 -21.32 19.89 9.50
CA THR A 278 -20.61 18.93 8.66
C THR A 278 -21.27 18.82 7.29
N ILE A 279 -20.49 18.42 6.30
CA ILE A 279 -20.97 18.03 4.97
C ILE A 279 -20.82 16.50 4.80
N THR A 280 -21.45 15.95 3.79
CA THR A 280 -21.31 14.52 3.47
C THR A 280 -19.98 14.21 2.79
N ASN A 281 -19.54 12.95 2.84
CA ASN A 281 -18.38 12.47 2.06
C ASN A 281 -18.56 12.67 0.54
N LYS A 282 -19.81 12.60 0.05
CA LYS A 282 -20.10 12.90 -1.36
C LYS A 282 -19.82 14.36 -1.68
N GLU A 283 -20.37 15.29 -0.91
CA GLU A 283 -20.13 16.73 -1.09
C GLU A 283 -18.65 17.08 -0.98
N LEU A 284 -17.89 16.42 -0.08
CA LEU A 284 -16.45 16.61 0.03
C LEU A 284 -15.74 16.29 -1.29
N LEU A 285 -16.05 15.15 -1.92
CA LEU A 285 -15.42 14.74 -3.20
C LEU A 285 -15.73 15.71 -4.34
N GLU A 286 -16.85 16.43 -4.27
CA GLU A 286 -17.33 17.38 -5.27
C GLU A 286 -16.87 18.82 -5.03
N LEU A 287 -16.10 19.07 -3.96
CA LEU A 287 -15.56 20.41 -3.66
C LEU A 287 -14.62 20.89 -4.76
N GLU A 288 -14.65 22.21 -5.00
CA GLU A 288 -13.69 22.84 -5.86
C GLU A 288 -12.34 22.98 -5.14
N CYS A 289 -11.32 22.26 -5.62
CA CYS A 289 -9.99 22.24 -5.04
C CYS A 289 -8.91 22.06 -6.11
N ASP A 290 -7.68 22.26 -5.75
CA ASP A 290 -6.54 22.05 -6.63
C ASP A 290 -6.09 20.57 -6.56
N ILE A 291 -6.14 19.98 -5.36
CA ILE A 291 -5.68 18.63 -5.08
C ILE A 291 -6.73 17.89 -4.24
N LEU A 292 -7.17 16.73 -4.73
CA LEU A 292 -8.06 15.80 -4.02
C LEU A 292 -7.31 14.53 -3.66
N VAL A 293 -7.39 14.13 -2.39
CA VAL A 293 -6.72 12.92 -1.89
C VAL A 293 -7.73 11.96 -1.25
N PRO A 294 -8.18 10.93 -1.97
CA PRO A 294 -8.95 9.84 -1.38
C PRO A 294 -8.03 8.95 -0.53
N ALA A 295 -8.17 9.03 0.80
CA ALA A 295 -7.37 8.33 1.80
C ALA A 295 -8.20 7.43 2.75
N ALA A 296 -9.46 7.14 2.42
CA ALA A 296 -10.37 6.36 3.25
C ALA A 296 -10.43 4.88 2.84
N ILE A 297 -11.29 4.56 1.89
CA ILE A 297 -11.58 3.19 1.44
C ILE A 297 -11.60 3.09 -0.09
N SER A 298 -11.74 1.86 -0.61
CA SER A 298 -11.85 1.61 -2.06
C SER A 298 -13.15 2.15 -2.67
N ASN A 299 -13.18 2.30 -4.00
CA ASN A 299 -14.36 2.64 -4.81
C ASN A 299 -15.09 3.93 -4.38
N GLN A 300 -14.36 4.97 -4.06
CA GLN A 300 -14.92 6.28 -3.70
C GLN A 300 -15.20 7.15 -4.92
N ILE A 301 -14.33 7.10 -5.93
CA ILE A 301 -14.53 7.76 -7.23
C ILE A 301 -14.89 6.67 -8.24
N THR A 302 -16.12 6.74 -8.73
CA THR A 302 -16.72 5.75 -9.63
C THR A 302 -17.35 6.45 -10.82
N GLU A 303 -17.90 5.69 -11.77
CA GLU A 303 -18.63 6.20 -12.93
C GLU A 303 -19.82 7.08 -12.54
N LYS A 304 -20.32 6.93 -11.30
CA LYS A 304 -21.50 7.67 -10.80
C LYS A 304 -21.20 9.11 -10.40
N ASN A 305 -19.97 9.40 -9.95
CA ASN A 305 -19.58 10.71 -9.43
C ASN A 305 -18.33 11.32 -10.08
N VAL A 306 -17.65 10.59 -10.96
CA VAL A 306 -16.42 11.04 -11.60
C VAL A 306 -16.58 12.34 -12.38
N HIS A 307 -17.76 12.61 -12.91
CA HIS A 307 -18.05 13.85 -13.65
C HIS A 307 -18.16 15.08 -12.75
N ASP A 308 -18.44 14.90 -11.47
CA ASP A 308 -18.59 15.94 -10.46
C ASP A 308 -17.25 16.29 -9.77
N ILE A 309 -16.19 15.52 -10.01
CA ILE A 309 -14.84 15.83 -9.51
C ILE A 309 -14.29 17.08 -10.19
N LYS A 310 -13.89 18.08 -9.38
CA LYS A 310 -13.42 19.39 -9.85
C LYS A 310 -11.91 19.63 -9.65
N ALA A 311 -11.24 18.70 -8.97
CA ALA A 311 -9.81 18.80 -8.71
C ALA A 311 -8.98 18.77 -10.00
N SER A 312 -7.86 19.49 -10.03
CA SER A 312 -6.87 19.41 -11.11
C SER A 312 -5.98 18.18 -10.98
N ILE A 313 -5.75 17.74 -9.74
CA ILE A 313 -4.91 16.60 -9.37
C ILE A 313 -5.69 15.71 -8.41
N VAL A 314 -5.67 14.39 -8.66
CA VAL A 314 -6.14 13.36 -7.72
C VAL A 314 -4.94 12.49 -7.34
N VAL A 315 -4.64 12.35 -6.04
CA VAL A 315 -3.56 11.49 -5.55
C VAL A 315 -4.13 10.44 -4.61
N GLU A 316 -4.02 9.19 -4.97
CA GLU A 316 -4.63 8.08 -4.25
C GLU A 316 -3.78 7.63 -3.06
N ALA A 317 -4.26 7.87 -1.85
CA ALA A 317 -3.61 7.39 -0.63
C ALA A 317 -4.20 6.06 -0.11
N ALA A 318 -5.50 5.81 -0.35
CA ALA A 318 -6.14 4.52 -0.08
C ALA A 318 -5.86 3.51 -1.19
N ASN A 319 -6.14 2.23 -0.95
CA ASN A 319 -6.04 1.18 -1.97
C ASN A 319 -7.29 1.19 -2.88
N GLY A 320 -7.09 1.34 -4.19
CA GLY A 320 -8.14 1.30 -5.20
C GLY A 320 -9.32 2.27 -4.97
N PRO A 321 -9.10 3.55 -4.58
CA PRO A 321 -10.19 4.45 -4.28
C PRO A 321 -10.93 4.92 -5.54
N THR A 322 -10.31 4.80 -6.72
CA THR A 322 -10.89 5.16 -8.02
C THR A 322 -11.01 3.93 -8.90
N THR A 323 -12.18 3.68 -9.48
CA THR A 323 -12.39 2.57 -10.43
C THR A 323 -11.56 2.76 -11.70
N LEU A 324 -11.31 1.66 -12.43
CA LEU A 324 -10.55 1.72 -13.70
C LEU A 324 -11.25 2.62 -14.72
N GLU A 325 -12.58 2.52 -14.83
CA GLU A 325 -13.36 3.35 -15.74
C GLU A 325 -13.34 4.82 -15.31
N ALA A 326 -13.51 5.12 -14.02
CA ALA A 326 -13.38 6.48 -13.52
C ALA A 326 -11.96 7.05 -13.76
N THR A 327 -10.91 6.22 -13.62
CA THR A 327 -9.54 6.61 -13.99
C THR A 327 -9.43 7.04 -15.45
N ARG A 328 -10.06 6.29 -16.37
CA ARG A 328 -10.11 6.64 -17.79
C ARG A 328 -10.80 7.99 -18.02
N ILE A 329 -11.97 8.18 -17.43
CA ILE A 329 -12.76 9.42 -17.54
C ILE A 329 -11.97 10.63 -16.99
N LEU A 330 -11.35 10.51 -15.81
CA LEU A 330 -10.51 11.58 -15.23
C LEU A 330 -9.37 11.96 -16.18
N SER A 331 -8.71 10.96 -16.78
CA SER A 331 -7.64 11.19 -17.75
C SER A 331 -8.13 11.92 -19.00
N GLU A 332 -9.29 11.54 -19.55
CA GLU A 332 -9.91 12.19 -20.71
C GLU A 332 -10.33 13.64 -20.40
N ARG A 333 -10.73 13.92 -19.16
CA ARG A 333 -10.99 15.28 -18.67
C ARG A 333 -9.74 16.09 -18.39
N GLY A 334 -8.55 15.52 -18.58
CA GLY A 334 -7.28 16.19 -18.33
C GLY A 334 -6.89 16.30 -16.86
N ILE A 335 -7.56 15.58 -15.94
CA ILE A 335 -7.23 15.52 -14.52
C ILE A 335 -6.03 14.58 -14.33
N LEU A 336 -4.98 15.02 -13.65
CA LEU A 336 -3.82 14.19 -13.35
C LEU A 336 -4.13 13.29 -12.16
N LEU A 337 -4.29 12.00 -12.42
CA LEU A 337 -4.44 11.00 -11.36
C LEU A 337 -3.10 10.33 -11.09
N VAL A 338 -2.60 10.40 -9.84
CA VAL A 338 -1.44 9.63 -9.37
C VAL A 338 -1.97 8.38 -8.65
N PRO A 339 -1.67 7.18 -9.18
CA PRO A 339 -2.28 5.95 -8.68
C PRO A 339 -1.71 5.52 -7.33
N ASP A 340 -2.52 4.81 -6.57
CA ASP A 340 -2.23 4.25 -5.25
C ASP A 340 -0.95 3.39 -5.20
N VAL A 341 -0.73 2.57 -6.22
CA VAL A 341 0.46 1.70 -6.31
C VAL A 341 1.78 2.49 -6.34
N LEU A 342 1.76 3.76 -6.75
CA LEU A 342 2.89 4.68 -6.69
C LEU A 342 2.82 5.54 -5.44
N ALA A 343 1.73 6.26 -5.20
CA ALA A 343 1.63 7.23 -4.12
C ALA A 343 1.78 6.60 -2.72
N SER A 344 1.17 5.42 -2.49
CA SER A 344 1.26 4.70 -1.21
C SER A 344 2.52 3.83 -1.06
N ALA A 345 3.48 3.91 -1.99
CA ALA A 345 4.67 3.08 -1.96
C ALA A 345 5.72 3.50 -0.91
N GLY A 346 5.54 4.63 -0.24
CA GLY A 346 6.42 5.06 0.86
C GLY A 346 6.57 3.98 1.95
N GLY A 347 5.46 3.34 2.32
CA GLY A 347 5.48 2.28 3.33
C GLY A 347 6.36 1.08 2.98
N VAL A 348 6.28 0.57 1.76
CA VAL A 348 7.14 -0.56 1.31
C VAL A 348 8.60 -0.11 1.12
N THR A 349 8.83 1.13 0.72
CA THR A 349 10.16 1.70 0.57
C THR A 349 10.89 1.79 1.91
N VAL A 350 10.25 2.33 2.95
CA VAL A 350 10.85 2.36 4.30
C VAL A 350 10.95 0.95 4.90
N SER A 351 10.04 0.03 4.57
CA SER A 351 10.21 -1.39 4.91
C SER A 351 11.46 -2.00 4.26
N TYR A 352 11.79 -1.61 3.04
CA TYR A 352 13.06 -2.00 2.41
C TYR A 352 14.26 -1.41 3.16
N PHE A 353 14.21 -0.16 3.56
CA PHE A 353 15.27 0.46 4.36
C PHE A 353 15.46 -0.24 5.71
N GLU A 354 14.36 -0.64 6.38
CA GLU A 354 14.44 -1.45 7.60
C GLU A 354 15.20 -2.76 7.36
N TRP A 355 14.87 -3.46 6.27
CA TRP A 355 15.56 -4.70 5.90
C TRP A 355 17.05 -4.47 5.62
N VAL A 356 17.41 -3.38 4.90
CA VAL A 356 18.81 -3.01 4.63
C VAL A 356 19.55 -2.78 5.94
N GLN A 357 19.01 -1.95 6.83
CA GLN A 357 19.58 -1.61 8.14
C GLN A 357 19.78 -2.86 9.00
N ASN A 358 18.80 -3.76 9.04
CA ASN A 358 18.88 -5.01 9.79
C ASN A 358 19.97 -5.96 9.26
N ASN A 359 20.12 -6.06 7.93
CA ASN A 359 21.14 -6.93 7.34
C ASN A 359 22.56 -6.35 7.46
N GLN A 360 22.68 -5.02 7.55
CA GLN A 360 23.94 -4.32 7.75
C GLN A 360 24.33 -4.18 9.23
N GLY A 361 23.34 -4.28 10.15
CA GLY A 361 23.58 -4.02 11.58
C GLY A 361 23.87 -2.55 11.88
N TYR A 362 23.45 -1.62 11.01
CA TYR A 362 23.65 -0.18 11.15
C TYR A 362 22.33 0.56 10.90
N TYR A 363 21.90 1.39 11.85
CA TYR A 363 20.61 2.05 11.83
C TYR A 363 20.73 3.52 11.49
N TRP A 364 19.87 4.01 10.60
CA TRP A 364 19.82 5.37 10.09
C TRP A 364 18.94 6.26 10.98
N SER A 365 19.25 7.56 11.00
CA SER A 365 18.36 8.55 11.58
C SER A 365 17.06 8.71 10.78
N GLU A 366 16.04 9.36 11.38
CA GLU A 366 14.78 9.62 10.65
C GLU A 366 15.03 10.52 9.43
N GLU A 367 15.95 11.49 9.54
CA GLU A 367 16.34 12.37 8.45
C GLU A 367 16.95 11.60 7.28
N GLU A 368 17.90 10.68 7.54
CA GLU A 368 18.51 9.84 6.51
C GLU A 368 17.48 8.94 5.82
N VAL A 369 16.51 8.40 6.57
CA VAL A 369 15.40 7.60 6.02
C VAL A 369 14.53 8.46 5.11
N ASN A 370 14.19 9.68 5.54
CA ASN A 370 13.33 10.61 4.81
C ASN A 370 13.99 11.09 3.50
N GLU A 371 15.26 11.48 3.54
CA GLU A 371 16.02 11.88 2.33
C GLU A 371 16.08 10.75 1.29
N LYS A 372 16.35 9.52 1.74
CA LYS A 372 16.39 8.35 0.86
C LYS A 372 15.01 7.98 0.30
N LEU A 373 13.95 8.16 1.10
CA LEU A 373 12.58 7.97 0.68
C LEU A 373 12.19 8.99 -0.39
N GLU A 374 12.50 10.26 -0.16
CA GLU A 374 12.20 11.34 -1.09
C GLU A 374 12.86 11.09 -2.45
N ALA A 375 14.16 10.82 -2.47
CA ALA A 375 14.88 10.52 -3.70
C ALA A 375 14.25 9.33 -4.47
N LYS A 376 13.95 8.24 -3.78
CA LYS A 376 13.32 7.04 -4.39
C LYS A 376 11.95 7.33 -4.98
N LEU A 377 11.11 8.08 -4.28
CA LEU A 377 9.75 8.39 -4.74
C LEU A 377 9.73 9.41 -5.89
N ILE A 378 10.63 10.39 -5.88
CA ILE A 378 10.82 11.34 -7.00
C ILE A 378 11.22 10.59 -8.27
N ASP A 379 12.20 9.69 -8.19
CA ASP A 379 12.65 8.89 -9.32
C ASP A 379 11.52 8.00 -9.85
N ALA A 380 10.80 7.32 -8.96
CA ALA A 380 9.64 6.48 -9.32
C ALA A 380 8.53 7.30 -9.98
N PHE A 381 8.18 8.46 -9.42
CA PHE A 381 7.17 9.34 -9.99
C PHE A 381 7.57 9.79 -11.39
N ASN A 382 8.80 10.28 -11.58
CA ASN A 382 9.28 10.73 -12.88
C ASN A 382 9.27 9.59 -13.91
N ASN A 383 9.74 8.38 -13.56
CA ASN A 383 9.72 7.23 -14.47
C ASN A 383 8.29 6.85 -14.90
N VAL A 384 7.33 6.85 -13.97
CA VAL A 384 5.91 6.59 -14.29
C VAL A 384 5.33 7.70 -15.12
N TYR A 385 5.59 8.97 -14.79
CA TYR A 385 5.10 10.13 -15.54
C TYR A 385 5.63 10.14 -16.97
N GLU A 386 6.93 9.96 -17.18
CA GLU A 386 7.55 9.89 -18.50
C GLU A 386 7.02 8.69 -19.31
N THR A 387 6.84 7.53 -18.68
CA THR A 387 6.21 6.38 -19.32
C THR A 387 4.79 6.71 -19.78
N SER A 388 4.00 7.40 -18.94
CA SER A 388 2.66 7.85 -19.28
C SER A 388 2.66 8.77 -20.52
N GLN A 389 3.55 9.78 -20.55
CA GLN A 389 3.65 10.73 -21.66
C GLN A 389 4.14 10.05 -22.95
N ASN A 390 5.21 9.27 -22.87
CA ASN A 390 5.84 8.62 -24.03
C ASN A 390 4.93 7.56 -24.67
N ARG A 391 4.15 6.84 -23.86
CA ARG A 391 3.23 5.80 -24.31
C ARG A 391 1.80 6.29 -24.53
N ARG A 392 1.50 7.55 -24.16
CA ARG A 392 0.17 8.17 -24.26
C ARG A 392 -0.90 7.34 -23.54
N VAL A 393 -0.60 6.93 -22.32
CA VAL A 393 -1.49 6.19 -21.42
C VAL A 393 -1.66 6.96 -20.11
N ASN A 394 -2.71 6.67 -19.35
CA ASN A 394 -2.86 7.25 -18.01
C ASN A 394 -1.77 6.77 -17.05
N MET A 395 -1.53 7.51 -15.95
CA MET A 395 -0.47 7.18 -15.00
C MET A 395 -0.67 5.82 -14.30
N ARG A 396 -1.89 5.34 -14.13
CA ARG A 396 -2.15 4.02 -13.54
C ARG A 396 -1.60 2.90 -14.44
N LEU A 397 -1.93 2.91 -15.71
CA LEU A 397 -1.41 1.92 -16.66
C LEU A 397 0.11 2.06 -16.81
N ALA A 398 0.63 3.29 -16.84
CA ALA A 398 2.07 3.54 -16.88
C ALA A 398 2.79 2.96 -15.65
N ALA A 399 2.22 3.09 -14.45
CA ALA A 399 2.77 2.50 -13.23
C ALA A 399 2.82 0.97 -13.33
N TYR A 400 1.74 0.34 -13.80
CA TYR A 400 1.71 -1.11 -14.01
C TYR A 400 2.75 -1.55 -15.05
N MET A 401 2.91 -0.80 -16.13
CA MET A 401 3.95 -1.07 -17.15
C MET A 401 5.36 -0.99 -16.54
N VAL A 402 5.66 0.01 -15.73
CA VAL A 402 6.96 0.14 -15.06
C VAL A 402 7.22 -1.04 -14.14
N GLY A 403 6.24 -1.40 -13.30
CA GLY A 403 6.35 -2.55 -12.38
C GLY A 403 6.51 -3.89 -13.10
N ALA A 404 5.68 -4.15 -14.12
CA ALA A 404 5.71 -5.38 -14.91
C ALA A 404 7.01 -5.52 -15.71
N ARG A 405 7.51 -4.42 -16.31
CA ARG A 405 8.77 -4.42 -17.06
C ARG A 405 9.93 -4.90 -16.22
N LYS A 406 10.06 -4.46 -14.97
CA LYS A 406 11.16 -4.88 -14.09
C LYS A 406 11.15 -6.40 -13.85
N MET A 407 9.98 -6.98 -13.58
CA MET A 407 9.84 -8.42 -13.41
C MET A 407 10.17 -9.18 -14.71
N ALA A 408 9.62 -8.72 -15.83
CA ALA A 408 9.81 -9.35 -17.13
C ALA A 408 11.30 -9.33 -17.56
N GLU A 409 11.97 -8.21 -17.43
CA GLU A 409 13.41 -8.09 -17.73
C GLU A 409 14.25 -8.99 -16.83
N ALA A 410 13.98 -9.02 -15.52
CA ALA A 410 14.70 -9.90 -14.60
C ALA A 410 14.48 -11.37 -14.93
N SER A 411 13.25 -11.77 -15.26
CA SER A 411 12.94 -13.15 -15.69
C SER A 411 13.65 -13.52 -16.96
N ARG A 412 13.69 -12.63 -17.96
CA ARG A 412 14.42 -12.84 -19.23
C ARG A 412 15.93 -12.99 -19.00
N PHE A 413 16.56 -12.10 -18.19
CA PHE A 413 17.98 -12.20 -17.91
C PHE A 413 18.36 -13.47 -17.14
N ARG A 414 17.41 -14.05 -16.38
CA ARG A 414 17.59 -15.34 -15.71
C ARG A 414 17.34 -16.55 -16.64
N GLY A 415 16.91 -16.32 -17.89
CA GLY A 415 16.63 -17.37 -18.84
C GLY A 415 15.36 -18.17 -18.54
N TRP A 416 14.38 -17.54 -17.88
CA TRP A 416 13.10 -18.19 -17.56
C TRP A 416 12.12 -18.16 -18.74
N VAL A 417 12.24 -17.14 -19.59
CA VAL A 417 11.51 -16.94 -20.85
C VAL A 417 12.42 -16.27 -21.88
#